data_87802700cfdf6f11b8a66364a926f50b
#
_entry.id   87802700cfdf6f11b8a66364a926f50b
#
_cell.length_a   1.000
_cell.length_b   1.000
_cell.length_c   1.000
_cell.angle_alpha   90.00
_cell.angle_beta   90.00
_cell.angle_gamma   90.00
#
_symmetry.space_group_name_H-M   'P 1'
#
loop_
_entity.id
_entity.type
_entity.pdbx_description
1 polymer ?
#
loop_
_entity_poly.entity_id
_entity_poly.type
_entity_poly.pdbx_seq_one_letter_code
_entity_poly.pdbx_strand_id
1 'polypeptide(L)'
;MKIALCQINPTVGNFNAIRESITRYYKKAIDQGAGLVVFPEMVTTGYPPQDLLWDNGFINKNLNLVESIAKNSSVPIIFGFVRSVDNKLFNSAALCSKGLHHGTYDKILLPTYDVFDEDR
;
A
#
# COMPACT_ATOMS: atom_id res chain seq x y z
N MET A 1 -19.67 5.13 12.99
CA MET A 1 -18.24 5.30 12.73
C MET A 1 -18.04 6.09 11.44
N LYS A 2 -17.14 7.06 11.47
CA LYS A 2 -16.78 7.79 10.25
C LYS A 2 -15.64 7.08 9.54
N ILE A 3 -15.82 6.82 8.25
CA ILE A 3 -14.80 6.19 7.41
C ILE A 3 -14.30 7.21 6.41
N ALA A 4 -12.99 7.37 6.32
CA ALA A 4 -12.37 8.26 5.34
C ALA A 4 -11.83 7.42 4.18
N LEU A 5 -12.26 7.74 2.97
CA LEU A 5 -11.74 7.13 1.75
C LEU A 5 -10.78 8.12 1.09
N CYS A 6 -9.50 7.82 1.15
CA CYS A 6 -8.47 8.72 0.63
C CYS A 6 -8.13 8.33 -0.80
N GLN A 7 -8.65 9.11 -1.74
CA GLN A 7 -8.43 8.89 -3.18
C GLN A 7 -7.20 9.68 -3.60
N ILE A 8 -6.03 9.04 -3.53
CA ILE A 8 -4.80 9.66 -3.99
C ILE A 8 -4.27 8.91 -5.22
N ASN A 9 -3.56 9.62 -6.07
CA ASN A 9 -3.03 9.07 -7.31
C ASN A 9 -1.51 9.27 -7.34
N PRO A 10 -0.76 8.44 -6.62
CA PRO A 10 0.68 8.64 -6.48
C PRO A 10 1.43 8.29 -7.76
N THR A 11 2.57 8.96 -7.96
CA THR A 11 3.49 8.64 -9.03
C THR A 11 4.19 7.31 -8.71
N VAL A 12 4.13 6.37 -9.65
CA VAL A 12 4.74 5.06 -9.49
C VAL A 12 6.22 5.19 -9.12
N GLY A 13 6.62 4.48 -8.07
CA GLY A 13 8.01 4.41 -7.65
C GLY A 13 8.52 5.60 -6.85
N ASN A 14 7.74 6.66 -6.71
CA ASN A 14 8.16 7.81 -5.91
C ASN A 14 7.78 7.60 -4.46
N PHE A 15 8.55 6.73 -3.77
CA PHE A 15 8.21 6.29 -2.43
C PHE A 15 8.19 7.41 -1.40
N ASN A 16 9.07 8.41 -1.53
CA ASN A 16 9.06 9.54 -0.60
C ASN A 16 7.79 10.36 -0.74
N ALA A 17 7.38 10.66 -1.96
CA ALA A 17 6.15 11.42 -2.21
C ALA A 17 4.92 10.62 -1.78
N ILE A 18 4.93 9.31 -2.02
CA ILE A 18 3.83 8.44 -1.59
C ILE A 18 3.71 8.45 -0.07
N ARG A 19 4.83 8.30 0.63
CA ARG A 19 4.84 8.34 2.10
C ARG A 19 4.28 9.65 2.61
N GLU A 20 4.72 10.78 2.05
CA GLU A 20 4.24 12.08 2.46
C GLU A 20 2.74 12.23 2.24
N SER A 21 2.24 11.78 1.10
CA SER A 21 0.81 11.87 0.79
C SER A 21 -0.01 11.01 1.75
N ILE A 22 0.41 9.78 1.99
CA ILE A 22 -0.30 8.88 2.90
C ILE A 22 -0.32 9.50 4.30
N THR A 23 0.82 9.96 4.79
CA THR A 23 0.93 10.56 6.13
C THR A 23 0.02 11.76 6.26
N ARG A 24 0.04 12.65 5.27
CA ARG A 24 -0.74 13.88 5.31
C ARG A 24 -2.25 13.61 5.31
N TYR A 25 -2.70 12.75 4.39
CA TYR A 25 -4.12 12.46 4.29
C TYR A 25 -4.63 11.63 5.45
N TYR A 26 -3.80 10.72 5.96
CA TYR A 26 -4.13 9.94 7.14
C TYR A 26 -4.35 10.85 8.36
N LYS A 27 -3.41 11.75 8.60
CA LYS A 27 -3.52 12.70 9.70
C LYS A 27 -4.75 13.57 9.56
N LYS A 28 -5.00 14.07 8.35
CA LYS A 28 -6.18 14.91 8.09
C LYS A 28 -7.47 14.14 8.37
N ALA A 29 -7.53 12.87 7.97
CA ALA A 29 -8.70 12.04 8.23
C ALA A 29 -8.94 11.86 9.73
N ILE A 30 -7.88 11.60 10.48
CA ILE A 30 -7.97 11.44 11.94
C ILE A 30 -8.45 12.76 12.57
N ASP A 31 -7.90 13.88 12.14
CA ASP A 31 -8.28 15.19 12.67
C ASP A 31 -9.76 15.49 12.42
N GLN A 32 -10.35 14.89 11.39
CA GLN A 32 -11.76 15.03 11.08
C GLN A 32 -12.64 13.97 11.74
N GLY A 33 -12.05 13.16 12.62
CA GLY A 33 -12.80 12.20 13.41
C GLY A 33 -12.99 10.83 12.78
N ALA A 34 -12.20 10.50 11.74
CA ALA A 34 -12.33 9.18 11.12
C ALA A 34 -11.93 8.07 12.10
N GLY A 35 -12.72 7.01 12.13
CA GLY A 35 -12.41 5.80 12.90
C GLY A 35 -11.81 4.70 12.06
N LEU A 36 -11.78 4.90 10.75
CA LEU A 36 -11.15 3.99 9.80
C LEU A 36 -10.73 4.81 8.58
N VAL A 37 -9.52 4.60 8.10
CA VAL A 37 -8.99 5.31 6.93
C VAL A 37 -8.61 4.27 5.87
N VAL A 38 -9.06 4.47 4.64
CA VAL A 38 -8.84 3.53 3.54
C VAL A 38 -8.13 4.22 2.39
N PHE A 39 -7.05 3.62 1.93
CA PHE A 39 -6.26 4.08 0.79
C PHE A 39 -6.40 3.09 -0.38
N PRO A 40 -6.05 3.53 -1.60
CA PRO A 40 -6.30 2.72 -2.80
C PRO A 40 -5.46 1.46 -2.91
N GLU A 41 -5.83 0.63 -3.88
CA GLU A 41 -5.09 -0.53 -4.33
C GLU A 41 -3.67 -0.11 -4.74
N MET A 42 -2.67 -0.90 -4.33
CA MET A 42 -1.25 -0.69 -4.65
C MET A 42 -0.76 0.74 -4.38
N VAL A 43 -1.29 1.38 -3.35
CA VAL A 43 -0.93 2.76 -3.04
C VAL A 43 0.55 2.90 -2.70
N THR A 44 1.15 1.87 -2.11
CA THR A 44 2.56 1.92 -1.69
C THR A 44 3.54 1.96 -2.86
N THR A 45 3.13 1.49 -4.04
CA THR A 45 3.98 1.52 -5.24
C THR A 45 3.52 2.54 -6.25
N GLY A 46 2.25 2.97 -6.18
CA GLY A 46 1.56 3.61 -7.28
C GLY A 46 1.03 2.54 -8.23
N TYR A 47 0.06 2.89 -9.04
CA TYR A 47 -0.62 1.95 -9.93
C TYR A 47 -0.70 2.52 -11.34
N PRO A 48 -0.38 1.74 -12.36
CA PRO A 48 0.14 0.36 -12.33
C PRO A 48 1.68 0.35 -12.23
N PRO A 49 2.27 -0.53 -11.42
CA PRO A 49 3.73 -0.60 -11.30
C PRO A 49 4.41 -1.34 -12.45
N GLN A 50 3.67 -2.13 -13.21
CA GLN A 50 4.14 -2.82 -14.42
C GLN A 50 5.43 -3.62 -14.19
N ASP A 51 6.41 -3.47 -15.08
CA ASP A 51 7.64 -4.26 -15.01
C ASP A 51 8.58 -3.86 -13.88
N LEU A 52 8.28 -2.77 -13.15
CA LEU A 52 9.04 -2.43 -11.95
C LEU A 52 8.91 -3.52 -10.88
N LEU A 53 7.88 -4.34 -10.96
CA LEU A 53 7.71 -5.48 -10.05
C LEU A 53 8.84 -6.50 -10.15
N TRP A 54 9.64 -6.47 -11.22
CA TRP A 54 10.80 -7.34 -11.36
C TRP A 54 12.02 -6.84 -10.58
N ASP A 55 11.98 -5.60 -10.11
CA ASP A 55 13.11 -4.97 -9.42
C ASP A 55 13.00 -5.25 -7.92
N ASN A 56 13.95 -5.99 -7.38
CA ASN A 56 13.96 -6.31 -5.96
C ASN A 56 14.06 -5.06 -5.09
N GLY A 57 14.80 -4.07 -5.54
CA GLY A 57 14.90 -2.80 -4.81
C GLY A 57 13.57 -2.10 -4.71
N PHE A 58 12.80 -2.11 -5.79
CA PHE A 58 11.45 -1.55 -5.81
C PHE A 58 10.55 -2.27 -4.81
N ILE A 59 10.55 -3.60 -4.83
CA ILE A 59 9.74 -4.41 -3.93
C ILE A 59 10.16 -4.17 -2.48
N ASN A 60 11.46 -4.07 -2.20
CA ASN A 60 11.94 -3.81 -0.84
C ASN A 60 11.51 -2.45 -0.33
N LYS A 61 11.53 -1.43 -1.17
CA LYS A 61 11.05 -0.10 -0.78
C LYS A 61 9.56 -0.10 -0.50
N ASN A 62 8.80 -0.85 -1.28
CA ASN A 62 7.37 -1.06 -1.04
C ASN A 62 7.14 -1.69 0.33
N LEU A 63 7.88 -2.75 0.66
CA LEU A 63 7.71 -3.42 1.95
C LEU A 63 8.18 -2.56 3.11
N ASN A 64 9.24 -1.77 2.93
CA ASN A 64 9.69 -0.82 3.95
C ASN A 64 8.64 0.24 4.23
N LEU A 65 7.95 0.70 3.19
CA LEU A 65 6.87 1.66 3.37
C LEU A 65 5.70 1.05 4.13
N VAL A 66 5.37 -0.21 3.85
CA VAL A 66 4.32 -0.93 4.60
C VAL A 66 4.66 -0.95 6.09
N GLU A 67 5.91 -1.29 6.44
CA GLU A 67 6.34 -1.33 7.83
C GLU A 67 6.27 0.05 8.48
N SER A 68 6.64 1.09 7.75
CA SER A 68 6.58 2.47 8.23
C SER A 68 5.14 2.88 8.52
N ILE A 69 4.22 2.57 7.61
CA ILE A 69 2.80 2.88 7.79
C ILE A 69 2.27 2.16 9.02
N ALA A 70 2.58 0.87 9.16
CA ALA A 70 2.12 0.08 10.31
C ALA A 70 2.63 0.69 11.61
N LYS A 71 3.93 0.95 11.68
CA LYS A 71 4.57 1.46 12.88
C LYS A 71 4.00 2.80 13.34
N ASN A 72 3.61 3.64 12.39
CA ASN A 72 3.10 4.97 12.67
C ASN A 72 1.58 5.03 12.73
N SER A 73 0.91 3.87 12.65
CA SER A 73 -0.55 3.85 12.69
C SER A 73 -1.08 4.02 14.10
N SER A 74 -2.25 4.67 14.19
CA SER A 74 -3.03 4.77 15.42
C SER A 74 -4.43 4.27 15.12
N VAL A 75 -5.28 5.08 14.50
CA VAL A 75 -6.59 4.69 14.00
C VAL A 75 -6.42 3.62 12.92
N PRO A 76 -7.30 2.63 12.83
CA PRO A 76 -7.19 1.60 11.78
C PRO A 76 -7.07 2.19 10.39
N ILE A 77 -6.11 1.66 9.64
CA ILE A 77 -5.84 2.04 8.25
C ILE A 77 -5.81 0.78 7.39
N ILE A 78 -6.46 0.86 6.24
CA ILE A 78 -6.40 -0.19 5.22
C ILE A 78 -5.76 0.41 3.98
N PHE A 79 -4.78 -0.29 3.41
CA PHE A 79 -4.11 0.21 2.21
C PHE A 79 -3.62 -0.94 1.35
N GLY A 80 -3.52 -0.69 0.04
CA GLY A 80 -3.04 -1.68 -0.91
C GLY A 80 -1.53 -1.66 -1.04
N PHE A 81 -0.93 -2.83 -1.21
CA PHE A 81 0.50 -2.96 -1.39
C PHE A 81 0.82 -4.25 -2.16
N VAL A 82 2.09 -4.39 -2.53
CA VAL A 82 2.57 -5.61 -3.18
C VAL A 82 3.24 -6.49 -2.13
N ARG A 83 2.69 -7.67 -1.90
CA ARG A 83 3.25 -8.64 -0.96
C ARG A 83 4.13 -9.63 -1.73
N SER A 84 5.30 -9.94 -1.17
CA SER A 84 6.23 -10.87 -1.78
C SER A 84 6.47 -12.04 -0.84
N VAL A 85 6.20 -13.26 -1.31
CA VAL A 85 6.42 -14.50 -0.54
C VAL A 85 6.93 -15.57 -1.49
N ASP A 86 8.09 -16.15 -1.18
CA ASP A 86 8.66 -17.25 -1.94
C ASP A 86 8.73 -16.95 -3.45
N ASN A 87 9.20 -15.75 -3.79
CA ASN A 87 9.34 -15.28 -5.17
C ASN A 87 8.00 -15.12 -5.89
N LYS A 88 6.90 -15.11 -5.14
CA LYS A 88 5.57 -14.83 -5.70
C LYS A 88 5.12 -13.46 -5.23
N LEU A 89 4.45 -12.74 -6.12
CA LEU A 89 3.95 -11.40 -5.84
C LEU A 89 2.44 -11.40 -5.79
N PHE A 90 1.89 -10.71 -4.80
CA PHE A 90 0.45 -10.61 -4.59
C PHE A 90 0.02 -9.15 -4.54
N ASN A 91 -1.11 -8.87 -5.17
CA ASN A 91 -1.83 -7.62 -4.97
C ASN A 91 -2.62 -7.77 -3.68
N SER A 92 -2.22 -7.06 -2.64
CA SER A 92 -2.70 -7.32 -1.30
C SER A 92 -3.22 -6.06 -0.62
N ALA A 93 -3.98 -6.25 0.45
CA ALA A 93 -4.42 -5.18 1.31
C ALA A 93 -3.96 -5.48 2.74
N ALA A 94 -3.48 -4.45 3.42
CA ALA A 94 -3.04 -4.54 4.80
C ALA A 94 -4.00 -3.80 5.71
N LEU A 95 -4.21 -4.34 6.91
CA LEU A 95 -4.92 -3.67 7.99
C LEU A 95 -3.92 -3.42 9.11
N CYS A 96 -3.74 -2.16 9.47
CA CYS A 96 -2.83 -1.76 10.53
C CYS A 96 -3.53 -0.84 11.52
N SER A 97 -3.11 -0.89 12.78
CA SER A 97 -3.54 0.05 13.81
C SER A 97 -2.63 -0.07 15.02
N LYS A 98 -2.54 1.00 15.78
CA LYS A 98 -1.80 1.02 17.06
C LYS A 98 -0.37 0.49 16.92
N GLY A 99 0.28 0.83 15.82
CA GLY A 99 1.66 0.46 15.57
C GLY A 99 1.87 -0.96 15.06
N LEU A 100 0.80 -1.70 14.77
CA LEU A 100 0.88 -3.12 14.40
C LEU A 100 0.21 -3.39 13.06
N HIS A 101 0.79 -4.33 12.32
CA HIS A 101 0.22 -4.87 11.10
C HIS A 101 -0.63 -6.07 11.52
N HIS A 102 -1.94 -5.90 11.54
CA HIS A 102 -2.84 -6.92 12.09
C HIS A 102 -3.19 -8.04 11.13
N GLY A 103 -3.22 -7.75 9.85
CA GLY A 103 -3.59 -8.77 8.89
C GLY A 103 -3.37 -8.33 7.46
N THR A 104 -3.33 -9.32 6.57
CA THR A 104 -3.14 -9.13 5.14
C THR A 104 -4.15 -9.98 4.39
N TYR A 105 -4.75 -9.40 3.37
CA TYR A 105 -5.61 -10.12 2.44
C TYR A 105 -4.99 -10.08 1.06
N ASP A 106 -4.69 -11.23 0.49
CA ASP A 106 -4.15 -11.33 -0.87
C ASP A 106 -5.31 -11.32 -1.85
N LYS A 107 -5.42 -10.23 -2.61
CA LYS A 107 -6.52 -10.05 -3.55
C LYS A 107 -6.32 -10.89 -4.81
N ILE A 108 -5.07 -10.95 -5.29
CA ILE A 108 -4.73 -11.70 -6.48
C ILE A 108 -3.25 -12.00 -6.50
N LEU A 109 -2.89 -13.19 -7.01
CA LEU A 109 -1.51 -13.56 -7.28
C LEU A 109 -1.09 -12.93 -8.61
N LEU A 110 -0.01 -12.15 -8.57
CA LEU A 110 0.51 -11.48 -9.77
C LEU A 110 1.54 -12.39 -10.44
N PRO A 111 1.44 -12.60 -11.76
CA PRO A 111 2.45 -13.38 -12.46
C PRO A 111 3.78 -12.64 -12.47
N THR A 112 4.83 -13.29 -11.97
CA THR A 112 6.13 -12.64 -11.82
C THR A 112 6.95 -12.65 -13.10
N TYR A 113 6.62 -13.52 -14.04
CA TYR A 113 7.39 -13.67 -15.28
C TYR A 113 6.76 -12.97 -16.47
N ASP A 114 5.49 -12.66 -16.39
CA ASP A 114 4.76 -12.05 -17.50
C ASP A 114 3.80 -10.98 -17.02
N VAL A 115 4.21 -10.26 -16.00
CA VAL A 115 3.38 -9.21 -15.42
C VAL A 115 2.97 -8.16 -16.45
N PHE A 116 3.84 -7.92 -17.42
CA PHE A 116 3.52 -7.01 -18.52
C PHE A 116 2.64 -7.69 -19.59
N ASP A 117 2.55 -9.00 -19.57
CA ASP A 117 1.70 -9.75 -20.48
C ASP A 117 0.24 -9.68 -20.07
N GLU A 118 -0.01 -9.34 -18.83
CA GLU A 118 -1.35 -9.15 -18.33
C GLU A 118 -2.11 -8.07 -19.08
N ASP A 119 -1.40 -7.20 -19.73
CA ASP A 119 -2.00 -6.08 -20.45
C ASP A 119 -2.65 -6.48 -21.77
N ARG A 120 -2.52 -7.71 -22.12
CA ARG A 120 -3.03 -8.20 -23.41
C ARG A 120 -4.48 -8.50 -23.38
#